data_1919f7b317b4f03b930be498a2e937bd
#
_entry.id   1919f7b317b4f03b930be498a2e937bd
#
_cell.length_a   1.000
_cell.length_b   1.000
_cell.length_c   1.000
_cell.angle_alpha   90.00
_cell.angle_beta   90.00
_cell.angle_gamma   90.00
#
_symmetry.space_group_name_H-M   'P 1'
#
loop_
_entity.id
_entity.type
_entity.pdbx_description
1 polymer ?
#
loop_
_entity_poly.entity_id
_entity_poly.type
_entity_poly.pdbx_seq_one_letter_code
_entity_poly.pdbx_strand_id
1 'polypeptide(L)'
;MRLLLVSMYPLDRGRWGPIARITQLRDELSRLARLDVVEGERGARRWRLLRYALSGRLRGLDGIYVENSSTLPSETDVAFLALARLLGIPVLTYVRDAQYLFAEYYVPGGLKRRLARALFLPAIRVLRAVSSRIGYPSTGLARAVRDLSAQPLLLPPGSPPPMGVARRPDARSLLFVGGMRYAVHGLDLLVGAVERVRAEGHAIDVICVSRPGEEPSGPRPDWLRVERGGPDAIRELLPGVLATVQPRRRSPYNDIAVPIKVMEYLAYGRPLLVTDCLEQAAIVDDAHAGIVVADEVDAMAAGLRSLAEATPEQLDRWSANATAAALAASWGHRARTIVDILVNAR
;
A
#
# COMPACT_ATOMS: atom_id res chain seq x y z
N MET A 1 -10.26 7.56 25.58
CA MET A 1 -9.94 8.39 24.41
C MET A 1 -11.04 8.23 23.36
N ARG A 2 -11.42 9.31 22.68
CA ARG A 2 -12.42 9.30 21.61
C ARG A 2 -11.84 9.93 20.34
N LEU A 3 -11.80 9.18 19.27
CA LEU A 3 -11.26 9.60 17.98
C LEU A 3 -12.33 9.68 16.91
N LEU A 4 -12.10 10.51 15.91
CA LEU A 4 -12.86 10.54 14.67
C LEU A 4 -11.93 10.11 13.51
N LEU A 5 -12.33 9.06 12.79
CA LEU A 5 -11.76 8.70 11.49
C LEU A 5 -12.60 9.36 10.39
N VAL A 6 -11.95 10.19 9.58
CA VAL A 6 -12.56 10.75 8.36
C VAL A 6 -11.95 10.04 7.15
N SER A 7 -12.75 9.25 6.44
CA SER A 7 -12.34 8.59 5.21
C SER A 7 -12.94 9.27 3.98
N MET A 8 -12.09 9.64 3.03
CA MET A 8 -12.53 10.19 1.75
C MET A 8 -12.94 9.10 0.74
N TYR A 9 -13.06 7.84 1.20
CA TYR A 9 -13.59 6.71 0.47
C TYR A 9 -14.80 6.12 1.19
N PRO A 10 -15.82 5.62 0.46
CA PRO A 10 -16.84 4.75 1.04
C PRO A 10 -16.21 3.40 1.41
N LEU A 11 -16.38 2.94 2.64
CA LEU A 11 -15.79 1.69 3.15
C LEU A 11 -16.66 0.45 2.88
N ASP A 12 -17.87 0.65 2.38
CA ASP A 12 -18.86 -0.39 2.06
C ASP A 12 -18.68 -1.02 0.66
N ARG A 13 -17.80 -0.46 -0.19
CA ARG A 13 -17.63 -0.86 -1.60
C ARG A 13 -16.51 -1.88 -1.84
N GLY A 14 -16.41 -2.91 -1.01
CA GLY A 14 -15.46 -4.00 -1.21
C GLY A 14 -14.12 -3.84 -0.47
N ARG A 15 -13.21 -4.82 -0.66
CA ARG A 15 -11.92 -4.91 0.06
C ARG A 15 -10.73 -4.77 -0.90
N TRP A 16 -10.65 -3.70 -1.67
CA TRP A 16 -9.54 -3.48 -2.60
C TRP A 16 -8.67 -2.30 -2.20
N GLY A 17 -7.39 -2.40 -2.43
CA GLY A 17 -6.38 -1.34 -2.29
C GLY A 17 -6.61 -0.40 -1.10
N PRO A 18 -7.03 0.84 -1.35
CA PRO A 18 -7.23 1.85 -0.31
C PRO A 18 -8.25 1.46 0.76
N ILE A 19 -9.35 0.82 0.36
CA ILE A 19 -10.43 0.46 1.28
C ILE A 19 -9.95 -0.64 2.24
N ALA A 20 -9.22 -1.65 1.75
CA ALA A 20 -8.65 -2.69 2.59
C ALA A 20 -7.72 -2.09 3.67
N ARG A 21 -6.83 -1.15 3.28
CA ARG A 21 -5.97 -0.41 4.21
C ARG A 21 -6.77 0.32 5.29
N ILE A 22 -7.75 1.14 4.88
CA ILE A 22 -8.52 1.98 5.81
C ILE A 22 -9.35 1.10 6.75
N THR A 23 -9.90 -0.01 6.25
CA THR A 23 -10.67 -0.96 7.06
C THR A 23 -9.79 -1.62 8.12
N GLN A 24 -8.61 -2.12 7.77
CA GLN A 24 -7.66 -2.68 8.73
C GLN A 24 -7.28 -1.65 9.81
N LEU A 25 -6.96 -0.43 9.38
CA LEU A 25 -6.60 0.63 10.32
C LEU A 25 -7.77 1.05 11.22
N ARG A 26 -9.00 1.14 10.69
CA ARG A 26 -10.21 1.39 11.45
C ARG A 26 -10.41 0.34 12.54
N ASP A 27 -10.26 -0.92 12.18
CA ASP A 27 -10.47 -2.04 13.08
C ASP A 27 -9.42 -2.02 14.22
N GLU A 28 -8.17 -1.71 13.93
CA GLU A 28 -7.13 -1.56 14.95
C GLU A 28 -7.32 -0.30 15.82
N LEU A 29 -7.70 0.84 15.23
CA LEU A 29 -8.00 2.06 16.00
C LEU A 29 -9.20 1.86 16.94
N SER A 30 -10.20 1.08 16.52
CA SER A 30 -11.38 0.78 17.34
C SER A 30 -11.07 -0.09 18.57
N ARG A 31 -9.94 -0.82 18.57
CA ARG A 31 -9.44 -1.56 19.75
C ARG A 31 -8.72 -0.66 20.74
N LEU A 32 -8.17 0.47 20.28
CA LEU A 32 -7.40 1.41 21.11
C LEU A 32 -8.20 2.58 21.66
N ALA A 33 -9.29 2.95 20.99
CA ALA A 33 -10.10 4.11 21.34
C ALA A 33 -11.56 3.93 20.93
N ARG A 34 -12.46 4.71 21.57
CA ARG A 34 -13.82 4.86 21.05
C ARG A 34 -13.74 5.62 19.72
N LEU A 35 -14.03 4.94 18.62
CA LEU A 35 -13.87 5.46 17.27
C LEU A 35 -15.23 5.84 16.66
N ASP A 36 -15.40 7.11 16.34
CA ASP A 36 -16.44 7.56 15.43
C ASP A 36 -15.90 7.53 13.99
N VAL A 37 -16.74 7.22 12.99
CA VAL A 37 -16.32 7.16 11.58
C VAL A 37 -17.23 8.04 10.74
N VAL A 38 -16.62 8.91 9.96
CA VAL A 38 -17.28 9.65 8.87
C VAL A 38 -16.59 9.31 7.57
N GLU A 39 -17.33 8.72 6.65
CA GLU A 39 -16.81 8.19 5.40
C GLU A 39 -17.67 8.58 4.20
N GLY A 40 -17.18 8.30 3.00
CA GLY A 40 -17.97 8.35 1.81
C GLY A 40 -17.45 9.28 0.73
N GLU A 41 -18.11 9.25 -0.41
CA GLU A 41 -17.86 10.17 -1.51
C GLU A 41 -18.20 11.62 -1.10
N ARG A 42 -17.63 12.58 -1.83
CA ARG A 42 -17.70 14.01 -1.53
C ARG A 42 -19.10 14.50 -1.08
N GLY A 43 -20.17 14.12 -1.80
CA GLY A 43 -21.53 14.56 -1.50
C GLY A 43 -22.06 14.00 -0.18
N ALA A 44 -21.98 12.69 0.02
CA ALA A 44 -22.44 12.02 1.24
C ALA A 44 -21.63 12.45 2.46
N ARG A 45 -20.30 12.54 2.34
CA ARG A 45 -19.38 12.93 3.41
C ARG A 45 -19.64 14.37 3.88
N ARG A 46 -19.95 15.30 2.95
CA ARG A 46 -20.31 16.69 3.27
C ARG A 46 -21.44 16.77 4.31
N TRP A 47 -22.53 16.05 4.05
CA TRP A 47 -23.68 16.05 4.98
C TRP A 47 -23.37 15.33 6.30
N ARG A 48 -22.60 14.26 6.27
CA ARG A 48 -22.16 13.55 7.48
C ARG A 48 -21.27 14.43 8.36
N LEU A 49 -20.33 15.20 7.80
CA LEU A 49 -19.48 16.13 8.53
C LEU A 49 -20.28 17.29 9.14
N LEU A 50 -21.22 17.88 8.38
CA LEU A 50 -22.10 18.92 8.89
C LEU A 50 -22.95 18.42 10.08
N ARG A 51 -23.57 17.25 9.92
CA ARG A 51 -24.34 16.63 11.01
C ARG A 51 -23.46 16.35 12.23
N TYR A 52 -22.26 15.88 12.01
CA TYR A 52 -21.31 15.60 13.09
C TYR A 52 -20.92 16.88 13.83
N ALA A 53 -20.62 17.97 13.12
CA ALA A 53 -20.33 19.27 13.72
C ALA A 53 -21.50 19.83 14.55
N LEU A 54 -22.72 19.76 14.00
CA LEU A 54 -23.94 20.26 14.65
C LEU A 54 -24.39 19.41 15.85
N SER A 55 -23.98 18.13 15.91
CA SER A 55 -24.36 17.22 17.02
C SER A 55 -23.68 17.53 18.36
N GLY A 56 -22.79 18.51 18.44
CA GLY A 56 -21.98 18.82 19.62
C GLY A 56 -20.87 17.79 19.91
N ARG A 57 -20.81 16.67 19.18
CA ARG A 57 -19.84 15.59 19.41
C ARG A 57 -18.40 16.02 19.16
N LEU A 58 -18.17 17.06 18.36
CA LEU A 58 -16.85 17.54 17.99
C LEU A 58 -16.04 17.94 19.24
N ARG A 59 -16.67 18.66 20.20
CA ARG A 59 -15.99 19.13 21.43
C ARG A 59 -15.48 18.01 22.34
N GLY A 60 -15.98 16.79 22.18
CA GLY A 60 -15.57 15.65 23.02
C GLY A 60 -14.52 14.75 22.34
N LEU A 61 -13.94 15.19 21.23
CA LEU A 61 -12.90 14.44 20.54
C LEU A 61 -11.52 14.71 21.14
N ASP A 62 -10.76 13.65 21.23
CA ASP A 62 -9.34 13.68 21.61
C ASP A 62 -8.42 13.84 20.40
N GLY A 63 -8.92 13.57 19.20
CA GLY A 63 -8.19 13.74 17.95
C GLY A 63 -8.97 13.30 16.72
N ILE A 64 -8.53 13.76 15.56
CA ILE A 64 -9.10 13.41 14.24
C ILE A 64 -7.99 12.83 13.36
N TYR A 65 -8.23 11.64 12.82
CA TYR A 65 -7.39 11.04 11.80
C TYR A 65 -8.11 11.08 10.44
N VAL A 66 -7.44 11.65 9.43
CA VAL A 66 -8.01 11.85 8.09
C VAL A 66 -7.24 11.02 7.07
N GLU A 67 -7.92 10.07 6.43
CA GLU A 67 -7.43 9.37 5.24
C GLU A 67 -7.80 10.19 3.99
N ASN A 68 -6.85 11.02 3.53
CA ASN A 68 -7.04 11.78 2.31
C ASN A 68 -6.94 10.85 1.10
N SER A 69 -7.94 10.90 0.25
CA SER A 69 -7.94 10.17 -1.02
C SER A 69 -7.02 10.86 -2.03
N SER A 70 -6.80 10.18 -3.17
CA SER A 70 -6.15 10.83 -4.34
C SER A 70 -7.00 11.94 -4.95
N THR A 71 -8.18 12.26 -4.38
CA THR A 71 -9.07 13.34 -4.83
C THR A 71 -8.84 14.62 -4.00
N LEU A 72 -9.28 15.75 -4.55
CA LEU A 72 -9.23 17.02 -3.83
C LEU A 72 -10.21 17.02 -2.65
N PRO A 73 -9.83 17.55 -1.47
CA PRO A 73 -10.76 17.76 -0.38
C PRO A 73 -11.89 18.71 -0.82
N SER A 74 -13.06 18.56 -0.22
CA SER A 74 -14.14 19.51 -0.43
C SER A 74 -13.97 20.72 0.49
N GLU A 75 -14.65 21.80 0.16
CA GLU A 75 -14.76 22.99 1.00
C GLU A 75 -15.29 22.66 2.42
N THR A 76 -16.18 21.67 2.51
CA THR A 76 -16.73 21.20 3.80
C THR A 76 -15.70 20.41 4.60
N ASP A 77 -14.86 19.58 3.93
CA ASP A 77 -13.75 18.89 4.60
C ASP A 77 -12.80 19.91 5.23
N VAL A 78 -12.40 20.94 4.46
CA VAL A 78 -11.50 22.00 4.93
C VAL A 78 -12.12 22.80 6.08
N ALA A 79 -13.37 23.24 5.94
CA ALA A 79 -14.07 24.01 6.97
C ALA A 79 -14.22 23.21 8.28
N PHE A 80 -14.55 21.91 8.18
CA PHE A 80 -14.66 21.02 9.34
C PHE A 80 -13.32 20.86 10.07
N LEU A 81 -12.24 20.64 9.34
CA LEU A 81 -10.90 20.48 9.92
C LEU A 81 -10.40 21.82 10.52
N ALA A 82 -10.68 22.94 9.87
CA ALA A 82 -10.37 24.26 10.40
C ALA A 82 -11.13 24.52 11.72
N LEU A 83 -12.41 24.20 11.77
CA LEU A 83 -13.21 24.30 13.01
C LEU A 83 -12.63 23.41 14.12
N ALA A 84 -12.26 22.17 13.81
CA ALA A 84 -11.64 21.27 14.77
C ALA A 84 -10.33 21.88 15.33
N ARG A 85 -9.49 22.45 14.46
CA ARG A 85 -8.25 23.12 14.86
C ARG A 85 -8.52 24.35 15.76
N LEU A 86 -9.53 25.16 15.45
CA LEU A 86 -9.94 26.30 16.28
C LEU A 86 -10.43 25.87 17.66
N LEU A 87 -11.01 24.67 17.76
CA LEU A 87 -11.43 24.07 19.03
C LEU A 87 -10.29 23.35 19.78
N GLY A 88 -9.06 23.45 19.30
CA GLY A 88 -7.89 22.81 19.92
C GLY A 88 -7.80 21.29 19.71
N ILE A 89 -8.61 20.72 18.79
CA ILE A 89 -8.60 19.28 18.53
C ILE A 89 -7.44 18.95 17.56
N PRO A 90 -6.52 18.05 17.95
CA PRO A 90 -5.44 17.62 17.07
C PRO A 90 -5.98 16.93 15.80
N VAL A 91 -5.43 17.31 14.64
CA VAL A 91 -5.78 16.73 13.34
C VAL A 91 -4.52 16.13 12.71
N LEU A 92 -4.53 14.84 12.48
CA LEU A 92 -3.52 14.15 11.68
C LEU A 92 -4.12 13.78 10.31
N THR A 93 -3.61 14.39 9.25
CA THR A 93 -4.03 14.06 7.88
C THR A 93 -2.98 13.19 7.20
N TYR A 94 -3.39 12.06 6.64
CA TYR A 94 -2.54 11.18 5.87
C TYR A 94 -2.73 11.44 4.37
N VAL A 95 -1.66 11.86 3.69
CA VAL A 95 -1.61 12.04 2.24
C VAL A 95 -1.05 10.77 1.63
N ARG A 96 -1.94 9.94 1.11
CA ARG A 96 -1.62 8.60 0.63
C ARG A 96 -0.89 8.58 -0.70
N ASP A 97 -1.19 9.51 -1.59
CA ASP A 97 -0.88 9.39 -3.01
C ASP A 97 -0.76 10.76 -3.70
N ALA A 98 0.03 10.83 -4.74
CA ALA A 98 0.24 12.01 -5.56
C ALA A 98 0.15 11.72 -7.07
N GLN A 99 -0.63 10.71 -7.48
CA GLN A 99 -0.75 10.25 -8.88
C GLN A 99 -1.03 11.38 -9.88
N TYR A 100 -1.71 12.47 -9.47
CA TYR A 100 -1.94 13.63 -10.34
C TYR A 100 -0.67 14.34 -10.82
N LEU A 101 0.44 14.16 -10.13
CA LEU A 101 1.72 14.77 -10.49
C LEU A 101 2.48 13.97 -11.55
N PHE A 102 2.11 12.70 -11.80
CA PHE A 102 2.85 11.77 -12.64
C PHE A 102 2.08 11.41 -13.89
N ALA A 103 2.74 11.61 -15.07
CA ALA A 103 2.12 11.43 -16.38
C ALA A 103 1.76 9.95 -16.66
N GLU A 104 2.52 9.01 -16.14
CA GLU A 104 2.33 7.57 -16.30
C GLU A 104 1.00 7.05 -15.71
N TYR A 105 0.48 7.74 -14.69
CA TYR A 105 -0.80 7.39 -14.04
C TYR A 105 -1.90 8.39 -14.36
N TYR A 106 -1.52 9.57 -14.83
CA TYR A 106 -2.44 10.64 -15.12
C TYR A 106 -2.51 10.91 -16.61
N VAL A 107 -3.44 10.27 -17.29
CA VAL A 107 -3.77 10.62 -18.68
C VAL A 107 -4.67 11.87 -18.66
N PRO A 108 -4.20 13.02 -19.22
CA PRO A 108 -5.01 14.22 -19.25
C PRO A 108 -6.27 13.99 -20.11
N GLY A 109 -7.44 13.89 -19.46
CA GLY A 109 -8.73 13.76 -20.12
C GLY A 109 -9.66 14.86 -19.63
N GLY A 110 -10.05 15.77 -20.50
CA GLY A 110 -11.00 16.83 -20.22
C GLY A 110 -10.56 17.91 -19.21
N LEU A 111 -11.30 19.01 -19.18
CA LEU A 111 -11.02 20.20 -18.36
C LEU A 111 -10.99 19.88 -16.85
N LYS A 112 -11.90 19.03 -16.38
CA LYS A 112 -11.99 18.65 -14.95
C LYS A 112 -10.70 18.03 -14.44
N ARG A 113 -10.07 17.14 -15.22
CA ARG A 113 -8.81 16.48 -14.81
C ARG A 113 -7.64 17.48 -14.84
N ARG A 114 -7.55 18.35 -15.83
CA ARG A 114 -6.52 19.40 -15.89
C ARG A 114 -6.62 20.32 -14.68
N LEU A 115 -7.83 20.73 -14.31
CA LEU A 115 -8.08 21.54 -13.12
C LEU A 115 -7.72 20.78 -11.82
N ALA A 116 -8.10 19.51 -11.69
CA ALA A 116 -7.74 18.70 -10.53
C ALA A 116 -6.21 18.60 -10.35
N ARG A 117 -5.46 18.43 -11.44
CA ARG A 117 -3.99 18.43 -11.42
C ARG A 117 -3.43 19.79 -10.98
N ALA A 118 -3.94 20.89 -11.53
CA ALA A 118 -3.49 22.23 -11.17
C ALA A 118 -3.78 22.57 -9.70
N LEU A 119 -4.92 22.12 -9.18
CA LEU A 119 -5.34 22.37 -7.80
C LEU A 119 -4.76 21.40 -6.77
N PHE A 120 -4.11 20.31 -7.19
CA PHE A 120 -3.66 19.28 -6.27
C PHE A 120 -2.66 19.80 -5.22
N LEU A 121 -1.56 20.43 -5.64
CA LEU A 121 -0.57 21.01 -4.71
C LEU A 121 -1.15 22.15 -3.85
N PRO A 122 -1.94 23.10 -4.38
CA PRO A 122 -2.68 24.05 -3.55
C PRO A 122 -3.56 23.38 -2.50
N ALA A 123 -4.29 22.30 -2.85
CA ALA A 123 -5.14 21.57 -1.91
C ALA A 123 -4.33 20.90 -0.78
N ILE A 124 -3.17 20.33 -1.09
CA ILE A 124 -2.26 19.78 -0.07
C ILE A 124 -1.76 20.88 0.87
N ARG A 125 -1.46 22.09 0.37
CA ARG A 125 -1.09 23.24 1.22
C ARG A 125 -2.21 23.63 2.16
N VAL A 126 -3.46 23.65 1.68
CA VAL A 126 -4.64 23.94 2.50
C VAL A 126 -4.81 22.85 3.58
N LEU A 127 -4.71 21.56 3.22
CA LEU A 127 -4.78 20.47 4.19
C LEU A 127 -3.68 20.61 5.25
N ARG A 128 -2.47 21.00 4.86
CA ARG A 128 -1.36 21.24 5.80
C ARG A 128 -1.71 22.37 6.78
N ALA A 129 -2.32 23.45 6.33
CA ALA A 129 -2.72 24.58 7.19
C ALA A 129 -3.80 24.22 8.22
N VAL A 130 -4.73 23.31 7.86
CA VAL A 130 -5.83 22.88 8.75
C VAL A 130 -5.53 21.59 9.52
N SER A 131 -4.32 21.05 9.43
CA SER A 131 -3.88 19.86 10.17
C SER A 131 -2.83 20.21 11.22
N SER A 132 -2.77 19.47 12.33
CA SER A 132 -1.68 19.57 13.30
C SER A 132 -0.42 18.91 12.78
N ARG A 133 -0.60 17.78 12.07
CA ARG A 133 0.45 16.98 11.43
C ARG A 133 -0.04 16.43 10.10
N ILE A 134 0.89 16.25 9.16
CA ILE A 134 0.66 15.51 7.91
C ILE A 134 1.55 14.29 7.90
N GLY A 135 0.96 13.13 7.62
CA GLY A 135 1.69 11.87 7.44
C GLY A 135 1.75 11.43 5.98
N TYR A 136 2.82 10.75 5.61
CA TYR A 136 3.10 10.26 4.26
C TYR A 136 3.55 8.79 4.29
N PRO A 137 3.33 8.01 3.23
CA PRO A 137 3.87 6.65 3.14
C PRO A 137 5.39 6.62 3.00
N SER A 138 6.00 7.64 2.38
CA SER A 138 7.42 7.68 2.07
C SER A 138 7.97 9.10 2.07
N THR A 139 9.29 9.22 2.21
CA THR A 139 10.01 10.48 2.04
C THR A 139 9.89 11.00 0.60
N GLY A 140 9.92 10.10 -0.38
CA GLY A 140 9.74 10.46 -1.79
C GLY A 140 8.40 11.13 -2.05
N LEU A 141 7.30 10.59 -1.47
CA LEU A 141 5.98 11.22 -1.60
C LEU A 141 5.91 12.58 -0.89
N ALA A 142 6.48 12.69 0.31
CA ALA A 142 6.52 13.97 1.03
C ALA A 142 7.19 15.06 0.17
N ARG A 143 8.33 14.74 -0.42
CA ARG A 143 9.04 15.65 -1.35
C ARG A 143 8.22 15.98 -2.60
N ALA A 144 7.58 14.98 -3.21
CA ALA A 144 6.76 15.19 -4.40
C ALA A 144 5.60 16.18 -4.15
N VAL A 145 5.00 16.16 -2.96
CA VAL A 145 3.96 17.13 -2.55
C VAL A 145 4.53 18.40 -1.90
N ARG A 146 5.85 18.64 -2.04
CA ARG A 146 6.54 19.83 -1.55
C ARG A 146 6.43 19.99 -0.02
N ASP A 147 6.58 18.89 0.71
CA ASP A 147 6.88 18.99 2.13
C ASP A 147 8.40 19.16 2.31
N LEU A 148 8.78 20.34 2.77
CA LEU A 148 10.19 20.73 2.95
C LEU A 148 10.67 20.49 4.40
N SER A 149 9.91 19.76 5.20
CA SER A 149 10.33 19.37 6.55
C SER A 149 11.61 18.55 6.49
N ALA A 150 12.56 18.85 7.35
CA ALA A 150 13.80 18.06 7.46
C ALA A 150 13.50 16.60 7.81
N GLN A 151 12.45 16.36 8.59
CA GLN A 151 11.97 15.03 8.99
C GLN A 151 10.45 14.95 8.77
N PRO A 152 9.99 14.57 7.56
CA PRO A 152 8.56 14.35 7.33
C PRO A 152 8.05 13.18 8.18
N LEU A 153 6.80 13.28 8.64
CA LEU A 153 6.17 12.20 9.39
C LEU A 153 5.85 11.04 8.44
N LEU A 154 6.53 9.93 8.63
CA LEU A 154 6.35 8.73 7.82
C LEU A 154 5.36 7.76 8.49
N LEU A 155 4.34 7.38 7.74
CA LEU A 155 3.33 6.38 8.12
C LEU A 155 3.16 5.37 6.98
N PRO A 156 4.16 4.54 6.68
CA PRO A 156 4.04 3.54 5.62
C PRO A 156 2.87 2.58 5.92
N PRO A 157 2.33 1.89 4.90
CA PRO A 157 1.26 0.92 5.11
C PRO A 157 1.67 -0.15 6.13
N GLY A 158 0.68 -0.69 6.83
CA GLY A 158 0.90 -1.81 7.73
C GLY A 158 0.88 -3.15 7.00
N SER A 159 1.42 -4.16 7.64
CA SER A 159 1.34 -5.55 7.24
C SER A 159 0.15 -6.24 7.92
N PRO A 160 -0.56 -7.16 7.25
CA PRO A 160 -1.47 -8.07 7.93
C PRO A 160 -0.68 -9.04 8.83
N PRO A 161 -1.36 -9.75 9.74
CA PRO A 161 -0.73 -10.79 10.53
C PRO A 161 -0.08 -11.87 9.65
N PRO A 162 1.08 -12.41 10.05
CA PRO A 162 1.73 -13.51 9.32
C PRO A 162 0.80 -14.72 9.16
N MET A 163 0.82 -15.32 7.97
CA MET A 163 -0.06 -16.46 7.67
C MET A 163 0.38 -17.76 8.32
N GLY A 164 1.66 -17.92 8.67
CA GLY A 164 2.18 -19.08 9.38
C GLY A 164 2.06 -20.40 8.61
N VAL A 165 2.15 -20.36 7.28
CA VAL A 165 2.05 -21.55 6.42
C VAL A 165 3.45 -22.06 6.07
N ALA A 166 3.72 -23.33 6.33
CA ALA A 166 5.01 -23.94 5.98
C ALA A 166 5.18 -24.07 4.45
N ARG A 167 6.40 -23.89 3.97
CA ARG A 167 6.79 -24.14 2.58
C ARG A 167 7.09 -25.63 2.40
N ARG A 168 6.60 -26.24 1.33
CA ARG A 168 6.98 -27.60 0.97
C ARG A 168 8.42 -27.65 0.42
N PRO A 169 9.16 -28.74 0.61
CA PRO A 169 10.52 -28.87 0.05
C PRO A 169 10.57 -28.76 -1.47
N ASP A 170 9.51 -29.21 -2.16
CA ASP A 170 9.37 -29.17 -3.63
C ASP A 170 8.74 -27.88 -4.17
N ALA A 171 8.58 -26.84 -3.32
CA ALA A 171 7.99 -25.57 -3.73
C ALA A 171 8.84 -24.89 -4.81
N ARG A 172 8.23 -24.58 -5.94
CA ARG A 172 8.89 -23.96 -7.11
C ARG A 172 8.09 -22.84 -7.76
N SER A 173 6.92 -22.55 -7.20
CA SER A 173 6.05 -21.52 -7.78
C SER A 173 6.41 -20.13 -7.25
N LEU A 174 6.44 -19.15 -8.15
CA LEU A 174 6.46 -17.74 -7.79
C LEU A 174 5.03 -17.24 -7.64
N LEU A 175 4.76 -16.46 -6.61
CA LEU A 175 3.46 -15.85 -6.40
C LEU A 175 3.49 -14.37 -6.75
N PHE A 176 2.67 -13.98 -7.73
CA PHE A 176 2.38 -12.59 -8.07
C PHE A 176 0.91 -12.28 -7.76
N VAL A 177 0.64 -11.23 -7.00
CA VAL A 177 -0.73 -10.81 -6.64
C VAL A 177 -0.98 -9.40 -7.15
N GLY A 178 -1.83 -9.23 -8.15
CA GLY A 178 -2.13 -7.90 -8.69
C GLY A 178 -2.83 -7.91 -10.04
N GLY A 179 -3.15 -6.72 -10.52
CA GLY A 179 -3.66 -6.53 -11.88
C GLY A 179 -2.59 -6.83 -12.92
N MET A 180 -2.94 -7.62 -13.92
CA MET A 180 -2.01 -8.09 -14.94
C MET A 180 -2.05 -7.25 -16.23
N ARG A 181 -3.02 -6.35 -16.37
CA ARG A 181 -3.22 -5.55 -17.60
C ARG A 181 -2.30 -4.33 -17.73
N TYR A 182 -1.65 -3.92 -16.65
CA TYR A 182 -0.86 -2.70 -16.66
C TYR A 182 0.63 -3.00 -16.75
N ALA A 183 1.29 -2.50 -17.77
CA ALA A 183 2.74 -2.63 -17.97
C ALA A 183 3.55 -2.16 -16.75
N VAL A 184 3.04 -1.18 -16.00
CA VAL A 184 3.66 -0.69 -14.76
C VAL A 184 3.79 -1.75 -13.66
N HIS A 185 3.04 -2.85 -13.75
CA HIS A 185 3.14 -3.96 -12.80
C HIS A 185 4.24 -4.97 -13.16
N GLY A 186 4.82 -4.87 -14.38
CA GLY A 186 5.99 -5.63 -14.80
C GLY A 186 5.75 -7.13 -15.03
N LEU A 187 4.52 -7.56 -15.32
CA LEU A 187 4.26 -8.97 -15.63
C LEU A 187 5.04 -9.45 -16.86
N ASP A 188 5.20 -8.58 -17.85
CA ASP A 188 6.02 -8.83 -19.05
C ASP A 188 7.48 -9.06 -18.70
N LEU A 189 8.03 -8.30 -17.75
CA LEU A 189 9.38 -8.49 -17.22
C LEU A 189 9.53 -9.87 -16.55
N LEU A 190 8.55 -10.22 -15.70
CA LEU A 190 8.55 -11.51 -15.02
C LEU A 190 8.45 -12.67 -16.00
N VAL A 191 7.54 -12.59 -16.97
CA VAL A 191 7.36 -13.63 -18.01
C VAL A 191 8.65 -13.84 -18.80
N GLY A 192 9.26 -12.79 -19.34
CA GLY A 192 10.50 -12.90 -20.09
C GLY A 192 11.67 -13.46 -19.27
N ALA A 193 11.75 -13.12 -17.99
CA ALA A 193 12.78 -13.67 -17.09
C ALA A 193 12.54 -15.16 -16.79
N VAL A 194 11.30 -15.58 -16.56
CA VAL A 194 10.95 -16.98 -16.30
C VAL A 194 11.20 -17.84 -17.55
N GLU A 195 10.82 -17.36 -18.74
CA GLU A 195 11.12 -18.07 -20.01
C GLU A 195 12.62 -18.37 -20.16
N ARG A 196 13.46 -17.37 -19.85
CA ARG A 196 14.93 -17.52 -19.92
C ARG A 196 15.43 -18.56 -18.92
N VAL A 197 15.04 -18.46 -17.66
CA VAL A 197 15.50 -19.37 -16.61
C VAL A 197 15.00 -20.81 -16.83
N ARG A 198 13.81 -20.97 -17.40
CA ARG A 198 13.29 -22.28 -17.81
C ARG A 198 14.06 -22.87 -19.00
N ALA A 199 14.47 -22.05 -19.97
CA ALA A 199 15.33 -22.47 -21.05
C ALA A 199 16.72 -22.95 -20.58
N GLU A 200 17.17 -22.47 -19.42
CA GLU A 200 18.41 -22.92 -18.76
C GLU A 200 18.20 -24.19 -17.91
N GLY A 201 16.98 -24.74 -17.83
CA GLY A 201 16.67 -26.02 -17.17
C GLY A 201 16.06 -25.89 -15.76
N HIS A 202 15.87 -24.68 -15.24
CA HIS A 202 15.23 -24.50 -13.94
C HIS A 202 13.69 -24.58 -14.03
N ALA A 203 13.08 -25.48 -13.28
CA ALA A 203 11.63 -25.68 -13.28
C ALA A 203 10.93 -24.68 -12.35
N ILE A 204 10.72 -23.45 -12.82
CA ILE A 204 9.98 -22.39 -12.10
C ILE A 204 8.60 -22.23 -12.72
N ASP A 205 7.56 -22.22 -11.89
CA ASP A 205 6.18 -21.94 -12.26
C ASP A 205 5.75 -20.56 -11.71
N VAL A 206 4.73 -19.95 -12.30
CA VAL A 206 4.18 -18.68 -11.83
C VAL A 206 2.69 -18.81 -11.52
N ILE A 207 2.29 -18.38 -10.34
CA ILE A 207 0.90 -18.26 -9.93
C ILE A 207 0.57 -16.78 -9.86
N CYS A 208 -0.31 -16.32 -10.75
CA CYS A 208 -0.84 -14.98 -10.74
C CYS A 208 -2.22 -14.97 -10.06
N VAL A 209 -2.36 -14.28 -8.93
CA VAL A 209 -3.66 -14.07 -8.31
C VAL A 209 -4.20 -12.69 -8.70
N SER A 210 -5.27 -12.67 -9.49
CA SER A 210 -5.86 -11.43 -10.01
C SER A 210 -7.33 -11.28 -9.65
N ARG A 211 -7.84 -10.08 -9.90
CA ARG A 211 -9.29 -9.83 -9.84
C ARG A 211 -9.96 -10.26 -11.15
N PRO A 212 -11.26 -10.60 -11.09
CA PRO A 212 -12.03 -10.85 -12.29
C PRO A 212 -11.91 -9.68 -13.27
N GLY A 213 -11.60 -9.98 -14.52
CA GLY A 213 -11.46 -9.00 -15.58
C GLY A 213 -10.11 -8.27 -15.65
N GLU A 214 -9.16 -8.58 -14.77
CA GLU A 214 -7.78 -8.08 -14.80
C GLU A 214 -6.78 -9.15 -15.31
N GLU A 215 -7.27 -10.30 -15.77
CA GLU A 215 -6.45 -11.36 -16.34
C GLU A 215 -5.86 -10.95 -17.71
N PRO A 216 -4.68 -11.43 -18.05
CA PRO A 216 -4.11 -11.22 -19.40
C PRO A 216 -4.99 -11.88 -20.45
N SER A 217 -5.15 -11.22 -21.58
CA SER A 217 -5.81 -11.78 -22.76
C SER A 217 -4.83 -12.62 -23.58
N GLY A 218 -5.31 -13.73 -24.15
CA GLY A 218 -4.53 -14.59 -25.05
C GLY A 218 -4.03 -15.89 -24.43
N PRO A 219 -3.33 -16.72 -25.23
CA PRO A 219 -2.76 -17.98 -24.78
C PRO A 219 -1.69 -17.74 -23.71
N ARG A 220 -1.59 -18.68 -22.77
CA ARG A 220 -0.63 -18.63 -21.66
C ARG A 220 0.27 -19.86 -21.73
N PRO A 221 1.54 -19.71 -21.36
CA PRO A 221 2.41 -20.86 -21.17
C PRO A 221 1.88 -21.78 -20.05
N ASP A 222 2.14 -23.08 -20.13
CA ASP A 222 1.67 -24.08 -19.16
C ASP A 222 2.18 -23.82 -17.73
N TRP A 223 3.31 -23.17 -17.59
CA TRP A 223 3.91 -22.78 -16.31
C TRP A 223 3.30 -21.51 -15.69
N LEU A 224 2.42 -20.80 -16.39
CA LEU A 224 1.74 -19.58 -15.89
C LEU A 224 0.28 -19.88 -15.56
N ARG A 225 0.00 -20.08 -14.30
CA ARG A 225 -1.35 -20.30 -13.77
C ARG A 225 -1.96 -18.99 -13.27
N VAL A 226 -3.22 -18.75 -13.61
CA VAL A 226 -3.99 -17.60 -13.13
C VAL A 226 -5.09 -18.08 -12.19
N GLU A 227 -5.05 -17.59 -10.97
CA GLU A 227 -6.01 -17.90 -9.92
C GLU A 227 -6.82 -16.66 -9.54
N ARG A 228 -7.97 -16.89 -8.95
CA ARG A 228 -8.85 -15.86 -8.42
C ARG A 228 -9.06 -16.11 -6.94
N GLY A 229 -9.07 -15.05 -6.15
CA GLY A 229 -9.38 -15.19 -4.75
C GLY A 229 -8.76 -14.12 -3.86
N GLY A 230 -9.06 -14.22 -2.59
CA GLY A 230 -8.55 -13.38 -1.51
C GLY A 230 -7.51 -14.09 -0.66
N PRO A 231 -7.34 -13.63 0.59
CA PRO A 231 -6.34 -14.18 1.52
C PRO A 231 -6.46 -15.69 1.75
N ASP A 232 -7.68 -16.25 1.78
CA ASP A 232 -7.88 -17.68 2.01
C ASP A 232 -7.36 -18.51 0.84
N ALA A 233 -7.68 -18.11 -0.41
CA ALA A 233 -7.14 -18.78 -1.61
C ALA A 233 -5.61 -18.69 -1.67
N ILE A 234 -5.04 -17.53 -1.29
CA ILE A 234 -3.59 -17.37 -1.22
C ILE A 234 -3.00 -18.33 -0.18
N ARG A 235 -3.63 -18.47 0.99
CA ARG A 235 -3.17 -19.39 2.04
C ARG A 235 -3.07 -20.83 1.55
N GLU A 236 -4.03 -21.28 0.74
CA GLU A 236 -4.03 -22.62 0.13
C GLU A 236 -2.90 -22.82 -0.87
N LEU A 237 -2.47 -21.76 -1.57
CA LEU A 237 -1.38 -21.80 -2.54
C LEU A 237 0.01 -21.79 -1.89
N LEU A 238 0.14 -21.14 -0.72
CA LEU A 238 1.43 -20.89 -0.08
C LEU A 238 2.33 -22.12 0.14
N PRO A 239 1.85 -23.33 0.41
CA PRO A 239 2.74 -24.48 0.55
C PRO A 239 3.61 -24.73 -0.69
N GLY A 240 3.11 -24.48 -1.90
CA GLY A 240 3.83 -24.64 -3.16
C GLY A 240 4.60 -23.41 -3.62
N VAL A 241 4.53 -22.30 -2.86
CA VAL A 241 5.18 -21.02 -3.22
C VAL A 241 6.60 -20.99 -2.69
N LEU A 242 7.56 -20.88 -3.59
CA LEU A 242 8.98 -20.67 -3.33
C LEU A 242 9.24 -19.24 -2.86
N ALA A 243 8.76 -18.26 -3.63
CA ALA A 243 8.96 -16.84 -3.37
C ALA A 243 7.76 -16.01 -3.87
N THR A 244 7.61 -14.80 -3.32
CA THR A 244 6.70 -13.78 -3.84
C THR A 244 7.46 -12.81 -4.74
N VAL A 245 6.82 -12.30 -5.80
CA VAL A 245 7.49 -11.43 -6.78
C VAL A 245 6.72 -10.14 -6.98
N GLN A 246 7.44 -9.00 -6.92
CA GLN A 246 6.90 -7.66 -7.22
C GLN A 246 7.75 -7.00 -8.31
N PRO A 247 7.52 -7.31 -9.59
CA PRO A 247 8.38 -6.93 -10.71
C PRO A 247 8.01 -5.54 -11.29
N ARG A 248 7.73 -4.55 -10.43
CA ARG A 248 7.30 -3.22 -10.90
C ARG A 248 8.37 -2.55 -11.76
N ARG A 249 7.95 -1.94 -12.86
CA ARG A 249 8.86 -1.12 -13.66
C ARG A 249 9.25 0.14 -12.91
N ARG A 250 10.51 0.54 -12.99
CA ARG A 250 10.99 1.82 -12.46
C ARG A 250 10.24 2.97 -13.13
N SER A 251 9.83 3.93 -12.35
CA SER A 251 9.28 5.19 -12.80
C SER A 251 9.30 6.21 -11.66
N PRO A 252 9.23 7.52 -11.96
CA PRO A 252 9.20 8.54 -10.92
C PRO A 252 8.10 8.31 -9.87
N TYR A 253 6.95 7.75 -10.28
CA TYR A 253 5.89 7.40 -9.34
C TYR A 253 6.17 6.11 -8.56
N ASN A 254 6.63 5.06 -9.25
CA ASN A 254 6.88 3.77 -8.60
C ASN A 254 8.02 3.84 -7.58
N ASP A 255 8.98 4.74 -7.80
CA ASP A 255 10.09 4.97 -6.88
C ASP A 255 9.67 5.59 -5.54
N ILE A 256 8.59 6.36 -5.52
CA ILE A 256 8.10 7.02 -4.30
C ILE A 256 6.90 6.32 -3.66
N ALA A 257 6.29 5.39 -4.36
CA ALA A 257 5.10 4.68 -3.91
C ALA A 257 5.46 3.44 -3.10
N VAL A 258 4.99 3.37 -1.85
CA VAL A 258 5.10 2.16 -1.03
C VAL A 258 4.00 1.18 -1.44
N PRO A 259 4.32 0.04 -2.09
CA PRO A 259 3.31 -0.89 -2.54
C PRO A 259 2.76 -1.72 -1.35
N ILE A 260 1.45 -1.65 -1.13
CA ILE A 260 0.77 -2.45 -0.09
C ILE A 260 1.07 -3.95 -0.28
N LYS A 261 1.26 -4.41 -1.52
CA LYS A 261 1.54 -5.80 -1.83
C LYS A 261 2.84 -6.31 -1.20
N VAL A 262 3.88 -5.50 -1.14
CA VAL A 262 5.12 -5.88 -0.46
C VAL A 262 4.86 -6.13 1.03
N MET A 263 4.04 -5.31 1.67
CA MET A 263 3.65 -5.52 3.07
C MET A 263 2.81 -6.80 3.27
N GLU A 264 1.95 -7.13 2.30
CA GLU A 264 1.21 -8.40 2.30
C GLU A 264 2.17 -9.60 2.08
N TYR A 265 3.15 -9.47 1.19
CA TYR A 265 4.14 -10.51 0.90
C TYR A 265 5.03 -10.84 2.10
N LEU A 266 5.42 -9.84 2.88
CA LEU A 266 6.11 -10.07 4.14
C LEU A 266 5.29 -10.99 5.06
N ALA A 267 3.96 -10.78 5.14
CA ALA A 267 3.07 -11.61 5.96
C ALA A 267 2.84 -13.02 5.40
N TYR A 268 3.10 -13.25 4.12
CA TYR A 268 3.06 -14.60 3.57
C TYR A 268 4.25 -15.46 4.03
N GLY A 269 5.29 -14.85 4.58
CA GLY A 269 6.46 -15.53 5.11
C GLY A 269 7.20 -16.31 4.02
N ARG A 270 7.41 -15.68 2.88
CA ARG A 270 8.20 -16.21 1.74
C ARG A 270 9.29 -15.23 1.38
N PRO A 271 10.41 -15.71 0.82
CA PRO A 271 11.38 -14.83 0.19
C PRO A 271 10.70 -13.88 -0.79
N LEU A 272 11.16 -12.63 -0.86
CA LEU A 272 10.68 -11.64 -1.81
C LEU A 272 11.71 -11.46 -2.94
N LEU A 273 11.25 -11.42 -4.18
CA LEU A 273 12.02 -10.94 -5.32
C LEU A 273 11.36 -9.67 -5.84
N VAL A 274 12.05 -8.55 -5.75
CA VAL A 274 11.50 -7.24 -6.14
C VAL A 274 12.46 -6.51 -7.06
N THR A 275 11.92 -5.62 -7.88
CA THR A 275 12.75 -4.68 -8.65
C THR A 275 13.19 -3.52 -7.78
N ASP A 276 14.18 -2.78 -8.24
CA ASP A 276 14.88 -1.69 -7.54
C ASP A 276 14.10 -0.36 -7.48
N CYS A 277 12.76 -0.39 -7.60
CA CYS A 277 11.94 0.76 -7.22
C CYS A 277 12.22 1.13 -5.76
N LEU A 278 12.59 2.38 -5.48
CA LEU A 278 13.28 2.77 -4.25
C LEU A 278 12.59 2.32 -2.95
N GLU A 279 11.30 2.53 -2.83
CA GLU A 279 10.59 2.22 -1.56
C GLU A 279 10.41 0.71 -1.34
N GLN A 280 10.15 -0.07 -2.39
CA GLN A 280 10.03 -1.53 -2.24
C GLN A 280 11.39 -2.19 -2.04
N ALA A 281 12.42 -1.70 -2.70
CA ALA A 281 13.79 -2.18 -2.52
C ALA A 281 14.24 -1.97 -1.07
N ALA A 282 14.08 -0.75 -0.54
CA ALA A 282 14.43 -0.44 0.84
C ALA A 282 13.73 -1.36 1.85
N ILE A 283 12.43 -1.66 1.66
CA ILE A 283 11.69 -2.56 2.56
C ILE A 283 12.31 -3.97 2.56
N VAL A 284 12.68 -4.51 1.39
CA VAL A 284 13.21 -5.87 1.28
C VAL A 284 14.65 -5.95 1.79
N ASP A 285 15.47 -4.93 1.47
CA ASP A 285 16.87 -4.84 1.91
C ASP A 285 16.98 -4.64 3.42
N ASP A 286 16.22 -3.68 3.99
CA ASP A 286 16.23 -3.43 5.45
C ASP A 286 15.73 -4.65 6.24
N ALA A 287 14.76 -5.37 5.69
CA ALA A 287 14.25 -6.60 6.29
C ALA A 287 15.18 -7.80 6.05
N HIS A 288 16.14 -7.74 5.14
CA HIS A 288 16.90 -8.89 4.66
C HIS A 288 15.99 -10.07 4.26
N ALA A 289 14.87 -9.77 3.58
CA ALA A 289 13.77 -10.71 3.34
C ALA A 289 13.78 -11.31 1.93
N GLY A 290 14.82 -11.08 1.13
CA GLY A 290 14.87 -11.58 -0.24
C GLY A 290 15.92 -10.92 -1.11
N ILE A 291 15.59 -10.71 -2.37
CA ILE A 291 16.51 -10.24 -3.42
C ILE A 291 15.92 -9.01 -4.10
N VAL A 292 16.74 -7.98 -4.28
CA VAL A 292 16.45 -6.79 -5.08
C VAL A 292 17.24 -6.86 -6.38
N VAL A 293 16.58 -6.60 -7.51
CA VAL A 293 17.19 -6.64 -8.85
C VAL A 293 16.80 -5.41 -9.67
N ALA A 294 17.59 -5.05 -10.69
CA ALA A 294 17.18 -4.02 -11.65
C ALA A 294 15.91 -4.43 -12.41
N ASP A 295 15.12 -3.47 -12.92
CA ASP A 295 13.89 -3.73 -13.69
C ASP A 295 14.16 -4.14 -15.15
N GLU A 296 15.11 -5.05 -15.32
CA GLU A 296 15.55 -5.63 -16.58
C GLU A 296 15.37 -7.16 -16.58
N VAL A 297 15.07 -7.73 -17.75
CA VAL A 297 14.83 -9.17 -17.89
C VAL A 297 16.02 -9.99 -17.40
N ASP A 298 17.25 -9.57 -17.73
CA ASP A 298 18.46 -10.28 -17.35
C ASP A 298 18.73 -10.24 -15.85
N ALA A 299 18.51 -9.11 -15.22
CA ALA A 299 18.63 -8.94 -13.78
C ALA A 299 17.55 -9.74 -13.01
N MET A 300 16.31 -9.72 -13.51
CA MET A 300 15.22 -10.52 -12.95
C MET A 300 15.51 -12.02 -13.12
N ALA A 301 16.01 -12.46 -14.27
CA ALA A 301 16.42 -13.85 -14.49
C ALA A 301 17.56 -14.27 -13.55
N ALA A 302 18.54 -13.41 -13.30
CA ALA A 302 19.60 -13.67 -12.33
C ALA A 302 19.04 -13.84 -10.90
N GLY A 303 18.09 -12.98 -10.49
CA GLY A 303 17.40 -13.13 -9.20
C GLY A 303 16.61 -14.43 -9.10
N LEU A 304 15.95 -14.86 -10.19
CA LEU A 304 15.22 -16.13 -10.24
C LEU A 304 16.18 -17.34 -10.12
N ARG A 305 17.34 -17.31 -10.79
CA ARG A 305 18.38 -18.35 -10.62
C ARG A 305 18.85 -18.42 -9.18
N SER A 306 19.16 -17.27 -8.57
CA SER A 306 19.58 -17.21 -7.18
C SER A 306 18.53 -17.79 -6.21
N LEU A 307 17.24 -17.62 -6.50
CA LEU A 307 16.15 -18.24 -5.72
C LEU A 307 16.09 -19.76 -5.94
N ALA A 308 16.24 -20.22 -7.19
CA ALA A 308 16.19 -21.64 -7.56
C ALA A 308 17.37 -22.44 -6.97
N GLU A 309 18.52 -21.79 -6.86
CA GLU A 309 19.78 -22.36 -6.36
C GLU A 309 19.99 -22.15 -4.85
N ALA A 310 19.11 -21.36 -4.19
CA ALA A 310 19.22 -21.07 -2.77
C ALA A 310 19.05 -22.33 -1.91
N THR A 311 19.90 -22.47 -0.90
CA THR A 311 19.76 -23.60 0.05
C THR A 311 18.49 -23.46 0.87
N PRO A 312 17.94 -24.58 1.41
CA PRO A 312 16.79 -24.55 2.31
C PRO A 312 16.97 -23.55 3.47
N GLU A 313 18.16 -23.52 4.07
CA GLU A 313 18.50 -22.64 5.19
C GLU A 313 18.47 -21.16 4.79
N GLN A 314 18.89 -20.84 3.56
CA GLN A 314 18.82 -19.47 3.05
C GLN A 314 17.37 -19.04 2.81
N LEU A 315 16.56 -19.90 2.20
CA LEU A 315 15.13 -19.65 1.98
C LEU A 315 14.38 -19.49 3.31
N ASP A 316 14.67 -20.32 4.29
CA ASP A 316 14.04 -20.26 5.62
C ASP A 316 14.47 -18.99 6.38
N ARG A 317 15.71 -18.55 6.24
CA ARG A 317 16.20 -17.27 6.79
C ARG A 317 15.44 -16.07 6.20
N TRP A 318 15.31 -15.98 4.88
CA TRP A 318 14.52 -14.93 4.23
C TRP A 318 13.05 -14.96 4.66
N SER A 319 12.46 -16.16 4.77
CA SER A 319 11.08 -16.35 5.23
C SER A 319 10.87 -15.90 6.68
N ALA A 320 11.81 -16.22 7.57
CA ALA A 320 11.79 -15.78 8.97
C ALA A 320 11.91 -14.25 9.06
N ASN A 321 12.82 -13.65 8.30
CA ASN A 321 13.01 -12.21 8.22
C ASN A 321 11.77 -11.49 7.68
N ALA A 322 11.14 -12.00 6.63
CA ALA A 322 9.88 -11.49 6.11
C ALA A 322 8.78 -11.49 7.19
N THR A 323 8.65 -12.60 7.91
CA THR A 323 7.69 -12.76 9.01
C THR A 323 7.95 -11.76 10.15
N ALA A 324 9.21 -11.60 10.54
CA ALA A 324 9.62 -10.64 11.58
C ALA A 324 9.30 -9.19 11.16
N ALA A 325 9.62 -8.83 9.91
CA ALA A 325 9.31 -7.52 9.35
C ALA A 325 7.79 -7.25 9.29
N ALA A 326 6.98 -8.26 8.94
CA ALA A 326 5.53 -8.15 8.96
C ALA A 326 4.98 -7.85 10.36
N LEU A 327 5.48 -8.53 11.39
CA LEU A 327 5.09 -8.29 12.78
C LEU A 327 5.47 -6.88 13.24
N ALA A 328 6.68 -6.44 12.95
CA ALA A 328 7.17 -5.10 13.30
C ALA A 328 6.36 -3.99 12.60
N ALA A 329 5.94 -4.23 11.35
CA ALA A 329 5.15 -3.28 10.55
C ALA A 329 3.64 -3.49 10.64
N SER A 330 3.12 -4.18 11.64
CA SER A 330 1.69 -4.52 11.74
C SER A 330 0.76 -3.31 11.73
N TRP A 331 -0.49 -3.49 11.27
CA TRP A 331 -1.53 -2.45 11.34
C TRP A 331 -1.79 -1.98 12.78
N GLY A 332 -1.68 -2.87 13.76
CA GLY A 332 -1.77 -2.51 15.18
C GLY A 332 -0.64 -1.56 15.61
N HIS A 333 0.58 -1.75 15.11
CA HIS A 333 1.67 -0.81 15.35
C HIS A 333 1.36 0.55 14.71
N ARG A 334 0.87 0.60 13.46
CA ARG A 334 0.47 1.85 12.80
C ARG A 334 -0.66 2.57 13.53
N ALA A 335 -1.65 1.85 14.05
CA ALA A 335 -2.74 2.43 14.84
C ALA A 335 -2.21 3.06 16.14
N ARG A 336 -1.32 2.39 16.87
CA ARG A 336 -0.66 2.96 18.07
C ARG A 336 0.11 4.23 17.73
N THR A 337 0.93 4.20 16.68
CA THR A 337 1.67 5.40 16.23
C THR A 337 0.74 6.59 15.95
N ILE A 338 -0.40 6.36 15.30
CA ILE A 338 -1.39 7.41 15.03
C ILE A 338 -1.97 7.97 16.33
N VAL A 339 -2.30 7.10 17.27
CA VAL A 339 -2.82 7.48 18.59
C VAL A 339 -1.79 8.34 19.35
N ASP A 340 -0.53 7.89 19.39
CA ASP A 340 0.56 8.60 20.07
C ASP A 340 0.80 9.98 19.46
N ILE A 341 0.77 10.10 18.13
CA ILE A 341 0.90 11.40 17.44
C ILE A 341 -0.24 12.34 17.82
N LEU A 342 -1.48 11.86 17.87
CA LEU A 342 -2.64 12.67 18.22
C LEU A 342 -2.62 13.08 19.69
N VAL A 343 -2.18 12.22 20.59
CA VAL A 343 -2.02 12.54 22.03
C VAL A 343 -0.94 13.59 22.24
N ASN A 344 0.21 13.45 21.59
CA ASN A 344 1.35 14.37 21.73
C ASN A 344 1.18 15.69 20.96
N ALA A 345 0.14 15.84 20.15
CA ALA A 345 -0.16 17.07 19.41
C ALA A 345 -1.21 17.99 20.11
N ARG A 346 -1.58 17.64 21.37
CA ARG A 346 -2.48 18.44 22.23
C ARG A 346 -1.82 19.67 22.84
#